data_714a5f06239c831ed026701c0c92b874
#
_entry.id   714a5f06239c831ed026701c0c92b874
#
_cell.length_a   1.000
_cell.length_b   1.000
_cell.length_c   1.000
_cell.angle_alpha   90.00
_cell.angle_beta   90.00
_cell.angle_gamma   90.00
#
_symmetry.space_group_name_H-M   'P 1'
#
loop_
_entity.id
_entity.type
_entity.pdbx_description
1 polymer ?
#
loop_
_entity_poly.entity_id
_entity_poly.type
_entity_poly.pdbx_seq_one_letter_code
_entity_poly.pdbx_strand_id
1 'polypeptide(L)'
;ATGFANVGEEGQEVNNEDVKRTIRSAIHAAAKDDREAIAFLPSRFLIDGKTEVDDPRKMIARSLGVTGILLTAPTGSLHNIKKAIERAGYHNNFFVPTPLAISSVALNESEKTIGSVIIDLGGGVSTATVIKEGQIKYANIDLEGGSDITNDISAVLSISKRDAEQIKLDYGFADPQFASKNDKFAINSVGSNGQQMIDEVYLSEIINARLEQILTRLGKGLAKHNALKQPGGIVITGGTSLLQGIDSL
;
A
#
# COMPACT_ATOMS: atom_id res chain seq x y z
N ALA A 1 -12.37 9.88 6.31
CA ALA A 1 -13.62 9.79 7.09
C ALA A 1 -13.63 10.84 8.20
N THR A 2 -14.81 11.31 8.55
CA THR A 2 -15.03 12.33 9.58
C THR A 2 -16.14 11.87 10.50
N GLY A 3 -16.00 12.08 11.81
CA GLY A 3 -17.00 11.74 12.81
C GLY A 3 -17.05 12.76 13.93
N PHE A 4 -18.18 12.79 14.64
CA PHE A 4 -18.44 13.70 15.75
C PHE A 4 -19.13 12.98 16.90
N ALA A 5 -18.87 13.42 18.12
CA ALA A 5 -19.59 12.98 19.31
C ALA A 5 -19.72 14.14 20.32
N ASN A 6 -20.85 14.15 21.05
CA ASN A 6 -21.00 15.07 22.20
C ASN A 6 -20.17 14.54 23.36
N VAL A 7 -19.47 15.44 24.05
CA VAL A 7 -18.71 15.15 25.27
C VAL A 7 -19.56 15.49 26.49
N GLY A 8 -20.14 16.71 26.54
CA GLY A 8 -21.08 17.13 27.58
C GLY A 8 -21.62 18.52 27.32
N GLU A 9 -22.87 18.80 27.71
CA GLU A 9 -23.57 20.06 27.41
C GLU A 9 -22.89 21.31 27.97
N GLU A 10 -22.31 21.19 29.16
CA GLU A 10 -21.60 22.31 29.84
C GLU A 10 -20.09 22.33 29.54
N GLY A 11 -19.58 21.36 28.81
CA GLY A 11 -18.16 21.10 28.61
C GLY A 11 -17.58 20.23 29.72
N GLN A 12 -16.95 19.12 29.32
CA GLN A 12 -16.32 18.16 30.22
C GLN A 12 -14.91 17.81 29.73
N GLU A 13 -14.10 17.28 30.61
CA GLU A 13 -12.78 16.78 30.25
C GLU A 13 -12.92 15.56 29.33
N VAL A 14 -12.32 15.64 28.13
CA VAL A 14 -12.32 14.56 27.14
C VAL A 14 -11.55 13.36 27.69
N ASN A 15 -12.20 12.23 27.73
CA ASN A 15 -11.64 10.96 28.17
C ASN A 15 -11.47 9.96 27.00
N ASN A 16 -10.90 8.79 27.29
CA ASN A 16 -10.67 7.76 26.28
C ASN A 16 -11.96 7.23 25.62
N GLU A 17 -13.07 7.19 26.36
CA GLU A 17 -14.34 6.70 25.79
C GLU A 17 -14.96 7.73 24.83
N ASP A 18 -14.76 9.02 25.09
CA ASP A 18 -15.18 10.07 24.16
C ASP A 18 -14.40 9.97 22.84
N VAL A 19 -13.09 9.77 22.90
CA VAL A 19 -12.25 9.54 21.72
C VAL A 19 -12.72 8.31 20.94
N LYS A 20 -12.92 7.18 21.63
CA LYS A 20 -13.43 5.94 20.99
C LYS A 20 -14.82 6.13 20.35
N ARG A 21 -15.71 6.84 21.03
CA ARG A 21 -17.06 7.13 20.53
C ARG A 21 -17.01 7.98 19.27
N THR A 22 -16.15 9.00 19.26
CA THR A 22 -15.94 9.88 18.10
C THR A 22 -15.37 9.09 16.91
N ILE A 23 -14.40 8.22 17.14
CA ILE A 23 -13.83 7.34 16.11
C ILE A 23 -14.89 6.36 15.59
N ARG A 24 -15.70 5.74 16.45
CA ARG A 24 -16.80 4.87 16.01
C ARG A 24 -17.79 5.62 15.13
N SER A 25 -18.11 6.86 15.47
CA SER A 25 -18.97 7.73 14.65
C SER A 25 -18.37 7.95 13.25
N ALA A 26 -17.07 8.21 13.15
CA ALA A 26 -16.36 8.37 11.87
C ALA A 26 -16.38 7.09 11.03
N ILE A 27 -16.16 5.94 11.66
CA ILE A 27 -16.20 4.64 11.00
C ILE A 27 -17.63 4.37 10.47
N HIS A 28 -18.63 4.58 11.30
CA HIS A 28 -20.02 4.35 10.93
C HIS A 28 -20.49 5.26 9.79
N ALA A 29 -20.11 6.54 9.83
CA ALA A 29 -20.46 7.51 8.78
C ALA A 29 -19.82 7.20 7.41
N ALA A 30 -18.69 6.49 7.40
CA ALA A 30 -17.97 6.10 6.19
C ALA A 30 -18.15 4.61 5.82
N ALA A 31 -18.94 3.87 6.60
CA ALA A 31 -19.19 2.45 6.35
C ALA A 31 -19.89 2.23 5.00
N LYS A 32 -19.55 1.12 4.35
CA LYS A 32 -20.19 0.61 3.15
C LYS A 32 -20.65 -0.82 3.42
N ASP A 33 -21.79 -1.20 2.88
CA ASP A 33 -22.44 -2.49 3.19
C ASP A 33 -21.61 -3.73 2.82
N ASP A 34 -20.75 -3.60 1.81
CA ASP A 34 -19.90 -4.68 1.29
C ASP A 34 -18.48 -4.69 1.86
N ARG A 35 -18.15 -3.76 2.78
CA ARG A 35 -16.78 -3.56 3.30
C ARG A 35 -16.76 -3.47 4.82
N GLU A 36 -15.79 -4.13 5.42
CA GLU A 36 -15.50 -4.09 6.85
C GLU A 36 -14.32 -3.15 7.14
N ALA A 37 -14.45 -2.34 8.18
CA ALA A 37 -13.37 -1.49 8.66
C ALA A 37 -12.27 -2.33 9.31
N ILE A 38 -11.04 -2.18 8.84
CA ILE A 38 -9.85 -2.86 9.40
C ILE A 38 -9.15 -1.94 10.40
N ALA A 39 -8.95 -0.68 10.02
CA ALA A 39 -8.29 0.31 10.86
C ALA A 39 -8.81 1.71 10.57
N PHE A 40 -8.88 2.54 11.60
CA PHE A 40 -9.06 3.97 11.49
C PHE A 40 -7.81 4.69 12.02
N LEU A 41 -7.22 5.52 11.19
CA LEU A 41 -6.02 6.29 11.49
C LEU A 41 -6.42 7.75 11.68
N PRO A 42 -6.52 8.26 12.91
CA PRO A 42 -6.89 9.65 13.14
C PRO A 42 -5.79 10.57 12.61
N SER A 43 -6.18 11.62 11.90
CA SER A 43 -5.26 12.65 11.42
C SER A 43 -5.28 13.89 12.31
N ARG A 44 -6.48 14.33 12.73
CA ARG A 44 -6.71 15.47 13.61
C ARG A 44 -8.00 15.29 14.39
N PHE A 45 -8.02 15.80 15.61
CA PHE A 45 -9.24 15.99 16.40
C PHE A 45 -9.64 17.46 16.36
N LEU A 46 -10.92 17.71 16.53
CA LEU A 46 -11.52 19.05 16.48
C LEU A 46 -12.34 19.29 17.76
N ILE A 47 -11.88 20.18 18.59
CA ILE A 47 -12.56 20.61 19.83
C ILE A 47 -13.60 21.66 19.48
N ASP A 48 -14.87 21.41 19.83
CA ASP A 48 -16.01 22.32 19.62
C ASP A 48 -16.13 22.90 18.22
N GLY A 49 -15.72 22.11 17.20
CA GLY A 49 -15.75 22.51 15.80
C GLY A 49 -14.76 23.63 15.44
N LYS A 50 -13.80 23.96 16.29
CA LYS A 50 -12.92 25.14 16.08
C LYS A 50 -11.43 24.86 16.23
N THR A 51 -11.02 24.15 17.27
CA THR A 51 -9.60 23.98 17.60
C THR A 51 -9.12 22.61 17.17
N GLU A 52 -8.16 22.56 16.24
CA GLU A 52 -7.51 21.32 15.84
C GLU A 52 -6.40 20.92 16.80
N VAL A 53 -6.39 19.64 17.20
CA VAL A 53 -5.40 19.06 18.11
C VAL A 53 -5.04 17.63 17.69
N ASP A 54 -3.84 17.18 18.05
CA ASP A 54 -3.41 15.80 17.83
C ASP A 54 -3.95 14.85 18.89
N ASP A 55 -3.97 15.28 20.14
CA ASP A 55 -4.53 14.52 21.25
C ASP A 55 -5.52 15.41 22.05
N PRO A 56 -6.82 15.07 22.03
CA PRO A 56 -7.85 15.86 22.69
C PRO A 56 -8.01 15.52 24.16
N ARG A 57 -7.36 14.46 24.68
CA ARG A 57 -7.54 13.96 26.04
C ARG A 57 -7.14 15.02 27.07
N LYS A 58 -7.90 15.10 28.17
CA LYS A 58 -7.75 16.10 29.25
C LYS A 58 -8.07 17.54 28.85
N MET A 59 -8.53 17.78 27.61
CA MET A 59 -9.06 19.08 27.21
C MET A 59 -10.54 19.18 27.54
N ILE A 60 -11.02 20.38 27.86
CA ILE A 60 -12.45 20.62 28.07
C ILE A 60 -13.13 20.83 26.72
N ALA A 61 -14.21 20.09 26.46
CA ALA A 61 -14.98 20.18 25.23
C ALA A 61 -16.46 19.90 25.47
N ARG A 62 -17.33 20.51 24.65
CA ARG A 62 -18.74 20.15 24.50
C ARG A 62 -18.90 19.09 23.44
N SER A 63 -18.16 19.21 22.37
CA SER A 63 -18.18 18.28 21.24
C SER A 63 -16.76 17.95 20.79
N LEU A 64 -16.59 16.72 20.34
CA LEU A 64 -15.34 16.24 19.76
C LEU A 64 -15.58 15.76 18.34
N GLY A 65 -14.81 16.30 17.39
CA GLY A 65 -14.72 15.82 16.02
C GLY A 65 -13.44 15.05 15.79
N VAL A 66 -13.43 14.19 14.80
CA VAL A 66 -12.22 13.52 14.30
C VAL A 66 -12.25 13.45 12.78
N THR A 67 -11.12 13.70 12.14
CA THR A 67 -10.87 13.38 10.74
C THR A 67 -9.77 12.34 10.66
N GLY A 68 -9.85 11.43 9.70
CA GLY A 68 -8.84 10.38 9.55
C GLY A 68 -9.02 9.53 8.32
N ILE A 69 -8.10 8.60 8.13
CA ILE A 69 -8.10 7.61 7.07
C ILE A 69 -8.78 6.34 7.58
N LEU A 70 -9.83 5.91 6.91
CA LEU A 70 -10.47 4.62 7.17
C LEU A 70 -9.96 3.60 6.15
N LEU A 71 -9.30 2.56 6.63
CA LEU A 71 -8.86 1.41 5.84
C LEU A 71 -9.92 0.32 5.92
N THR A 72 -10.38 -0.13 4.77
CA THR A 72 -11.45 -1.13 4.66
C THR A 72 -11.05 -2.24 3.70
N ALA A 73 -11.61 -3.44 3.89
CA ALA A 73 -11.51 -4.53 2.92
C ALA A 73 -12.89 -5.13 2.63
N PRO A 74 -13.06 -5.83 1.48
CA PRO A 74 -14.28 -6.57 1.19
C PRO A 74 -14.58 -7.59 2.28
N THR A 75 -15.81 -7.58 2.81
CA THR A 75 -16.24 -8.47 3.91
C THR A 75 -16.03 -9.94 3.57
N GLY A 76 -16.33 -10.36 2.33
CA GLY A 76 -16.12 -11.74 1.88
C GLY A 76 -14.66 -12.17 1.91
N SER A 77 -13.72 -11.28 1.54
CA SER A 77 -12.28 -11.58 1.57
C SER A 77 -11.79 -11.80 3.01
N LEU A 78 -12.18 -10.91 3.94
CA LEU A 78 -11.83 -11.05 5.35
C LEU A 78 -12.40 -12.34 5.96
N HIS A 79 -13.64 -12.66 5.62
CA HIS A 79 -14.28 -13.89 6.08
C HIS A 79 -13.57 -15.15 5.57
N ASN A 80 -13.16 -15.17 4.30
CA ASN A 80 -12.40 -16.27 3.73
C ASN A 80 -11.04 -16.45 4.40
N ILE A 81 -10.32 -15.36 4.69
CA ILE A 81 -9.05 -15.41 5.42
C ILE A 81 -9.27 -15.94 6.85
N LYS A 82 -10.26 -15.41 7.58
CA LYS A 82 -10.63 -15.92 8.92
C LYS A 82 -10.88 -17.43 8.90
N LYS A 83 -11.72 -17.91 7.97
CA LYS A 83 -12.00 -19.34 7.82
C LYS A 83 -10.78 -20.19 7.50
N ALA A 84 -9.88 -19.68 6.65
CA ALA A 84 -8.64 -20.41 6.32
C ALA A 84 -7.75 -20.57 7.56
N ILE A 85 -7.61 -19.51 8.36
CA ILE A 85 -6.84 -19.50 9.62
C ILE A 85 -7.47 -20.47 10.64
N GLU A 86 -8.79 -20.43 10.82
CA GLU A 86 -9.52 -21.34 11.72
C GLU A 86 -9.39 -22.80 11.31
N ARG A 87 -9.47 -23.10 10.01
CA ARG A 87 -9.26 -24.46 9.49
C ARG A 87 -7.82 -24.98 9.69
N ALA A 88 -6.86 -24.06 9.77
CA ALA A 88 -5.47 -24.38 10.12
C ALA A 88 -5.25 -24.55 11.63
N GLY A 89 -6.31 -24.42 12.47
CA GLY A 89 -6.24 -24.59 13.93
C GLY A 89 -5.82 -23.33 14.70
N TYR A 90 -5.85 -22.16 14.06
CA TYR A 90 -5.49 -20.89 14.67
C TYR A 90 -6.71 -19.97 14.83
N HIS A 91 -6.57 -18.92 15.66
CA HIS A 91 -7.56 -17.87 15.83
C HIS A 91 -7.02 -16.55 15.27
N ASN A 92 -7.86 -15.83 14.55
CA ASN A 92 -7.57 -14.46 14.10
C ASN A 92 -8.16 -13.47 15.10
N ASN A 93 -7.31 -12.66 15.75
CA ASN A 93 -7.74 -11.64 16.69
C ASN A 93 -7.99 -10.29 16.00
N PHE A 94 -7.17 -9.94 15.01
CA PHE A 94 -7.27 -8.68 14.27
C PHE A 94 -6.53 -8.76 12.93
N PHE A 95 -6.85 -7.85 12.03
CA PHE A 95 -6.12 -7.63 10.79
C PHE A 95 -5.27 -6.37 10.89
N VAL A 96 -4.05 -6.44 10.36
CA VAL A 96 -3.18 -5.27 10.23
C VAL A 96 -3.01 -4.97 8.74
N PRO A 97 -3.44 -3.79 8.27
CA PRO A 97 -3.23 -3.40 6.88
C PRO A 97 -1.73 -3.26 6.57
N THR A 98 -1.33 -3.70 5.38
CA THR A 98 0.07 -3.64 4.91
C THR A 98 0.70 -2.25 5.05
N PRO A 99 0.05 -1.12 4.66
CA PRO A 99 0.62 0.21 4.85
C PRO A 99 1.00 0.51 6.31
N LEU A 100 0.21 0.05 7.27
CA LEU A 100 0.49 0.25 8.69
C LEU A 100 1.63 -0.66 9.18
N ALA A 101 1.63 -1.92 8.77
CA ALA A 101 2.67 -2.86 9.15
C ALA A 101 4.06 -2.44 8.61
N ILE A 102 4.15 -2.13 7.32
CA ILE A 102 5.40 -1.73 6.68
C ILE A 102 5.93 -0.42 7.26
N SER A 103 5.06 0.57 7.50
CA SER A 103 5.47 1.86 8.05
C SER A 103 6.15 1.75 9.42
N SER A 104 5.82 0.70 10.18
CA SER A 104 6.43 0.50 11.49
C SER A 104 7.87 0.00 11.43
N VAL A 105 8.26 -0.68 10.34
CA VAL A 105 9.57 -1.36 10.23
C VAL A 105 10.48 -0.82 9.12
N ALA A 106 9.92 -0.24 8.05
CA ALA A 106 10.70 0.21 6.88
C ALA A 106 11.34 1.59 7.07
N LEU A 107 10.90 2.38 8.05
CA LEU A 107 11.39 3.73 8.32
C LEU A 107 11.97 3.83 9.71
N ASN A 108 13.05 4.60 9.86
CA ASN A 108 13.54 5.05 11.17
C ASN A 108 12.69 6.22 11.71
N GLU A 109 12.89 6.57 13.00
CA GLU A 109 12.07 7.61 13.66
C GLU A 109 12.26 9.01 13.05
N SER A 110 13.45 9.32 12.52
CA SER A 110 13.70 10.59 11.85
C SER A 110 12.91 10.66 10.55
N GLU A 111 12.96 9.62 9.71
CA GLU A 111 12.22 9.53 8.45
C GLU A 111 10.70 9.61 8.68
N LYS A 112 10.18 8.95 9.74
CA LYS A 112 8.77 9.06 10.12
C LYS A 112 8.39 10.49 10.53
N THR A 113 9.28 11.20 11.19
CA THR A 113 9.02 12.56 11.69
C THR A 113 9.05 13.60 10.59
N ILE A 114 10.13 13.62 9.78
CA ILE A 114 10.33 14.63 8.74
C ILE A 114 9.42 14.42 7.52
N GLY A 115 8.97 13.17 7.32
CA GLY A 115 8.10 12.76 6.24
C GLY A 115 8.82 11.99 5.15
N SER A 116 8.27 10.80 4.83
CA SER A 116 8.77 9.88 3.80
C SER A 116 7.62 9.24 3.03
N VAL A 117 7.91 8.74 1.85
CA VAL A 117 7.02 7.91 1.05
C VAL A 117 7.54 6.47 1.10
N ILE A 118 6.65 5.51 1.33
CA ILE A 118 6.95 4.09 1.14
C ILE A 118 6.19 3.61 -0.08
N ILE A 119 6.88 2.98 -1.02
CA ILE A 119 6.29 2.26 -2.14
C ILE A 119 6.55 0.77 -1.91
N ASP A 120 5.49 0.01 -1.65
CA ASP A 120 5.55 -1.44 -1.52
C ASP A 120 5.09 -2.08 -2.84
N LEU A 121 6.02 -2.74 -3.52
CA LEU A 121 5.80 -3.45 -4.78
C LEU A 121 5.67 -4.96 -4.49
N GLY A 122 4.46 -5.38 -4.14
CA GLY A 122 4.14 -6.77 -3.85
C GLY A 122 3.93 -7.62 -5.11
N GLY A 123 3.52 -8.88 -4.91
CA GLY A 123 3.21 -9.80 -6.01
C GLY A 123 1.90 -9.44 -6.75
N GLY A 124 0.81 -9.22 -6.03
CA GLY A 124 -0.51 -8.93 -6.63
C GLY A 124 -1.09 -7.57 -6.24
N VAL A 125 -0.39 -6.81 -5.40
CA VAL A 125 -0.82 -5.50 -4.92
C VAL A 125 0.40 -4.63 -4.73
N SER A 126 0.30 -3.38 -5.16
CA SER A 126 1.30 -2.36 -4.88
C SER A 126 0.68 -1.22 -4.08
N THR A 127 1.41 -0.66 -3.13
CA THR A 127 0.91 0.43 -2.28
C THR A 127 1.88 1.60 -2.25
N ALA A 128 1.34 2.82 -2.13
CA ALA A 128 2.12 4.01 -1.81
C ALA A 128 1.58 4.63 -0.54
N THR A 129 2.43 4.81 0.46
CA THR A 129 2.08 5.32 1.78
C THR A 129 2.93 6.54 2.12
N VAL A 130 2.30 7.62 2.54
CA VAL A 130 2.97 8.83 3.01
C VAL A 130 2.90 8.88 4.51
N ILE A 131 4.05 8.99 5.15
CA ILE A 131 4.18 9.12 6.60
C ILE A 131 4.81 10.47 6.89
N LYS A 132 4.27 11.18 7.86
CA LYS A 132 4.82 12.43 8.37
C LYS A 132 4.35 12.62 9.81
N GLU A 133 5.23 13.13 10.68
CA GLU A 133 4.95 13.32 12.10
C GLU A 133 4.53 11.99 12.79
N GLY A 134 5.12 10.87 12.36
CA GLY A 134 4.79 9.54 12.85
C GLY A 134 3.42 8.99 12.44
N GLN A 135 2.69 9.68 11.56
CA GLN A 135 1.32 9.34 11.16
C GLN A 135 1.23 9.07 9.65
N ILE A 136 0.38 8.14 9.27
CA ILE A 136 0.03 7.95 7.86
C ILE A 136 -0.88 9.12 7.43
N LYS A 137 -0.40 9.95 6.54
CA LYS A 137 -1.15 11.09 5.98
C LYS A 137 -1.90 10.73 4.70
N TYR A 138 -1.41 9.73 3.97
CA TYR A 138 -2.03 9.24 2.74
C TYR A 138 -1.64 7.79 2.48
N ALA A 139 -2.55 7.02 1.91
CA ALA A 139 -2.28 5.69 1.39
C ALA A 139 -3.07 5.47 0.09
N ASN A 140 -2.39 4.91 -0.92
CA ASN A 140 -2.98 4.50 -2.19
C ASN A 140 -2.64 3.03 -2.44
N ILE A 141 -3.58 2.31 -3.06
CA ILE A 141 -3.46 0.88 -3.34
C ILE A 141 -3.74 0.66 -4.81
N ASP A 142 -2.82 0.00 -5.49
CA ASP A 142 -2.98 -0.53 -6.84
C ASP A 142 -3.11 -2.06 -6.77
N LEU A 143 -4.09 -2.62 -7.46
CA LEU A 143 -4.35 -4.07 -7.48
C LEU A 143 -3.51 -4.79 -8.53
N GLU A 144 -2.36 -4.27 -8.85
CA GLU A 144 -1.35 -4.87 -9.73
C GLU A 144 0.01 -4.94 -9.02
N GLY A 145 0.84 -5.88 -9.42
CA GLY A 145 2.16 -6.10 -8.85
C GLY A 145 3.03 -7.03 -9.70
N GLY A 146 3.99 -7.69 -9.06
CA GLY A 146 4.95 -8.57 -9.75
C GLY A 146 4.33 -9.73 -10.54
N SER A 147 3.15 -10.21 -10.12
CA SER A 147 2.42 -11.26 -10.85
C SER A 147 1.85 -10.77 -12.19
N ASP A 148 1.55 -9.47 -12.30
CA ASP A 148 1.08 -8.90 -13.56
C ASP A 148 2.24 -8.77 -14.54
N ILE A 149 3.44 -8.44 -14.06
CA ILE A 149 4.68 -8.52 -14.86
C ILE A 149 4.86 -9.96 -15.40
N THR A 150 4.72 -10.95 -14.54
CA THR A 150 4.82 -12.37 -14.93
C THR A 150 3.77 -12.76 -15.96
N ASN A 151 2.54 -12.26 -15.83
CA ASN A 151 1.47 -12.48 -16.80
C ASN A 151 1.81 -11.85 -18.15
N ASP A 152 2.37 -10.64 -18.17
CA ASP A 152 2.77 -9.96 -19.41
C ASP A 152 3.90 -10.74 -20.11
N ILE A 153 4.93 -11.15 -19.37
CA ILE A 153 6.02 -11.98 -19.91
C ILE A 153 5.45 -13.29 -20.51
N SER A 154 4.59 -13.98 -19.76
CA SER A 154 3.94 -15.22 -20.20
C SER A 154 3.16 -15.03 -21.50
N ALA A 155 2.40 -13.94 -21.61
CA ALA A 155 1.58 -13.63 -22.78
C ALA A 155 2.45 -13.25 -23.99
N VAL A 156 3.41 -12.35 -23.80
CA VAL A 156 4.26 -11.85 -24.90
C VAL A 156 5.18 -12.93 -25.46
N LEU A 157 5.80 -13.73 -24.58
CA LEU A 157 6.74 -14.78 -24.98
C LEU A 157 6.05 -16.12 -25.26
N SER A 158 4.72 -16.23 -25.06
CA SER A 158 3.95 -17.46 -25.22
C SER A 158 4.53 -18.64 -24.42
N ILE A 159 4.87 -18.42 -23.16
CA ILE A 159 5.42 -19.42 -22.23
C ILE A 159 4.52 -19.61 -21.01
N SER A 160 4.77 -20.68 -20.24
CA SER A 160 4.03 -20.90 -19.00
C SER A 160 4.29 -19.78 -17.98
N LYS A 161 3.32 -19.49 -17.10
CA LYS A 161 3.51 -18.52 -16.01
C LYS A 161 4.68 -18.89 -15.09
N ARG A 162 4.92 -20.19 -14.89
CA ARG A 162 6.04 -20.69 -14.10
C ARG A 162 7.37 -20.30 -14.76
N ASP A 163 7.50 -20.54 -16.04
CA ASP A 163 8.73 -20.22 -16.78
C ASP A 163 8.91 -18.70 -16.88
N ALA A 164 7.82 -17.95 -17.08
CA ALA A 164 7.83 -16.50 -17.08
C ALA A 164 8.32 -15.91 -15.74
N GLU A 165 7.86 -16.47 -14.60
CA GLU A 165 8.35 -16.06 -13.27
C GLU A 165 9.82 -16.37 -13.10
N GLN A 166 10.27 -17.58 -13.52
CA GLN A 166 11.67 -17.95 -13.41
C GLN A 166 12.56 -17.03 -14.26
N ILE A 167 12.16 -16.73 -15.49
CA ILE A 167 12.89 -15.85 -16.40
C ILE A 167 12.95 -14.41 -15.85
N LYS A 168 11.84 -13.93 -15.28
CA LYS A 168 11.81 -12.62 -14.62
C LYS A 168 12.82 -12.53 -13.48
N LEU A 169 12.95 -13.59 -12.67
CA LEU A 169 13.87 -13.63 -11.55
C LEU A 169 15.34 -13.78 -11.99
N ASP A 170 15.59 -14.56 -13.04
CA ASP A 170 16.95 -14.90 -13.46
C ASP A 170 17.58 -13.83 -14.37
N TYR A 171 16.76 -13.17 -15.23
CA TYR A 171 17.23 -12.28 -16.30
C TYR A 171 16.52 -10.92 -16.33
N GLY A 172 15.61 -10.63 -15.39
CA GLY A 172 14.79 -9.44 -15.43
C GLY A 172 15.47 -8.22 -14.84
N PHE A 173 15.43 -7.09 -15.56
CA PHE A 173 15.80 -5.77 -15.07
C PHE A 173 14.58 -4.86 -15.11
N ALA A 174 14.46 -3.99 -14.12
CA ALA A 174 13.39 -3.00 -14.06
C ALA A 174 13.59 -1.90 -15.11
N ASP A 175 14.85 -1.50 -15.34
CA ASP A 175 15.23 -0.53 -16.37
C ASP A 175 16.06 -1.24 -17.46
N PRO A 176 15.63 -1.17 -18.73
CA PRO A 176 16.33 -1.77 -19.87
C PRO A 176 17.79 -1.29 -20.05
N GLN A 177 18.15 -0.14 -19.46
CA GLN A 177 19.53 0.36 -19.55
C GLN A 177 20.55 -0.52 -18.79
N PHE A 178 20.09 -1.28 -17.81
CA PHE A 178 20.93 -2.22 -17.05
C PHE A 178 21.06 -3.59 -17.72
N ALA A 179 20.17 -3.91 -18.66
CA ALA A 179 20.20 -5.17 -19.41
C ALA A 179 21.33 -5.18 -20.45
N SER A 180 21.96 -6.34 -20.62
CA SER A 180 23.03 -6.51 -21.62
C SER A 180 22.46 -6.58 -23.04
N LYS A 181 23.00 -5.79 -23.95
CA LYS A 181 22.63 -5.82 -25.37
C LYS A 181 23.09 -7.08 -26.11
N ASN A 182 24.02 -7.82 -25.53
CA ASN A 182 24.65 -8.98 -26.16
C ASN A 182 24.17 -10.30 -25.57
N ASP A 183 23.55 -10.26 -24.37
CA ASP A 183 23.16 -11.47 -23.67
C ASP A 183 21.75 -11.90 -24.09
N LYS A 184 21.63 -13.20 -24.34
CA LYS A 184 20.41 -13.86 -24.76
C LYS A 184 20.23 -15.15 -23.98
N PHE A 185 18.99 -15.46 -23.68
CA PHE A 185 18.63 -16.72 -23.04
C PHE A 185 17.63 -17.50 -23.89
N ALA A 186 17.63 -18.83 -23.74
CA ALA A 186 16.77 -19.70 -24.50
C ALA A 186 15.44 -19.95 -23.75
N ILE A 187 14.32 -19.88 -24.49
CA ILE A 187 13.00 -20.25 -23.98
C ILE A 187 12.37 -21.35 -24.85
N ASN A 188 11.43 -22.09 -24.26
CA ASN A 188 10.58 -23.04 -24.97
C ASN A 188 9.15 -22.46 -25.04
N SER A 189 8.80 -21.83 -26.17
CA SER A 189 7.46 -21.27 -26.37
C SER A 189 6.44 -22.38 -26.61
N VAL A 190 5.23 -22.19 -26.09
CA VAL A 190 4.11 -23.12 -26.31
C VAL A 190 3.74 -23.16 -27.79
N GLY A 191 3.76 -24.35 -28.38
CA GLY A 191 3.38 -24.53 -29.78
C GLY A 191 4.52 -24.31 -30.81
N SER A 192 5.75 -24.01 -30.36
CA SER A 192 6.92 -23.97 -31.25
C SER A 192 7.73 -25.25 -31.20
N ASN A 193 8.24 -25.69 -32.33
CA ASN A 193 9.17 -26.84 -32.45
C ASN A 193 10.61 -26.32 -32.31
N GLY A 194 11.05 -25.92 -31.12
CA GLY A 194 12.43 -25.50 -30.88
C GLY A 194 12.58 -24.40 -29.82
N GLN A 195 13.82 -24.19 -29.46
CA GLN A 195 14.19 -23.09 -28.55
C GLN A 195 14.20 -21.75 -29.29
N GLN A 196 13.63 -20.73 -28.69
CA GLN A 196 13.72 -19.35 -29.15
C GLN A 196 14.72 -18.61 -28.27
N MET A 197 15.61 -17.81 -28.88
CA MET A 197 16.52 -16.93 -28.16
C MET A 197 15.87 -15.57 -27.93
N ILE A 198 15.85 -15.11 -26.70
CA ILE A 198 15.29 -13.83 -26.28
C ILE A 198 16.42 -12.94 -25.77
N ASP A 199 16.40 -11.66 -26.16
CA ASP A 199 17.33 -10.65 -25.68
C ASP A 199 16.93 -10.19 -24.26
N GLU A 200 17.89 -10.01 -23.35
CA GLU A 200 17.62 -9.46 -22.02
C GLU A 200 16.99 -8.07 -22.08
N VAL A 201 17.39 -7.23 -23.02
CA VAL A 201 16.80 -5.89 -23.23
C VAL A 201 15.30 -6.02 -23.53
N TYR A 202 14.91 -6.94 -24.41
CA TYR A 202 13.49 -7.14 -24.75
C TYR A 202 12.66 -7.63 -23.54
N LEU A 203 13.19 -8.55 -22.75
CA LEU A 203 12.55 -8.94 -21.48
C LEU A 203 12.38 -7.75 -20.55
N SER A 204 13.43 -6.93 -20.41
CA SER A 204 13.43 -5.76 -19.53
C SER A 204 12.46 -4.68 -20.01
N GLU A 205 12.25 -4.52 -21.32
CA GLU A 205 11.22 -3.62 -21.88
C GLU A 205 9.81 -4.06 -21.46
N ILE A 206 9.53 -5.37 -21.46
CA ILE A 206 8.23 -5.90 -21.00
C ILE A 206 8.02 -5.60 -19.53
N ILE A 207 9.04 -5.85 -18.71
CA ILE A 207 9.02 -5.60 -17.25
C ILE A 207 8.83 -4.11 -16.96
N ASN A 208 9.64 -3.26 -17.61
CA ASN A 208 9.63 -1.82 -17.45
C ASN A 208 8.25 -1.23 -17.78
N ALA A 209 7.64 -1.63 -18.89
CA ALA A 209 6.34 -1.14 -19.31
C ALA A 209 5.24 -1.35 -18.25
N ARG A 210 5.25 -2.50 -17.55
CA ARG A 210 4.31 -2.75 -16.45
C ARG A 210 4.66 -1.96 -15.19
N LEU A 211 5.94 -1.89 -14.85
CA LEU A 211 6.40 -1.10 -13.69
C LEU A 211 6.06 0.37 -13.86
N GLU A 212 6.31 0.96 -15.02
CA GLU A 212 5.94 2.35 -15.31
C GLU A 212 4.43 2.59 -15.15
N GLN A 213 3.58 1.66 -15.57
CA GLN A 213 2.14 1.77 -15.37
C GLN A 213 1.76 1.79 -13.89
N ILE A 214 2.30 0.86 -13.09
CA ILE A 214 2.05 0.79 -11.64
C ILE A 214 2.55 2.06 -10.95
N LEU A 215 3.81 2.44 -11.18
CA LEU A 215 4.42 3.60 -10.57
C LEU A 215 3.73 4.90 -10.98
N THR A 216 3.31 5.02 -12.25
CA THR A 216 2.54 6.19 -12.73
C THR A 216 1.20 6.31 -12.00
N ARG A 217 0.47 5.22 -11.79
CA ARG A 217 -0.81 5.26 -11.06
C ARG A 217 -0.62 5.63 -9.59
N LEU A 218 0.37 5.03 -8.92
CA LEU A 218 0.72 5.38 -7.55
C LEU A 218 1.20 6.84 -7.45
N GLY A 219 2.07 7.27 -8.36
CA GLY A 219 2.62 8.62 -8.44
C GLY A 219 1.56 9.70 -8.68
N LYS A 220 0.56 9.45 -9.52
CA LYS A 220 -0.59 10.37 -9.70
C LYS A 220 -1.35 10.58 -8.39
N GLY A 221 -1.53 9.54 -7.60
CA GLY A 221 -2.13 9.63 -6.28
C GLY A 221 -1.30 10.48 -5.32
N LEU A 222 0.01 10.24 -5.27
CA LEU A 222 0.95 10.99 -4.44
C LEU A 222 1.03 12.46 -4.85
N ALA A 223 1.11 12.75 -6.15
CA ALA A 223 1.18 14.12 -6.68
C ALA A 223 -0.07 14.94 -6.31
N LYS A 224 -1.25 14.34 -6.40
CA LYS A 224 -2.53 14.99 -6.04
C LYS A 224 -2.57 15.45 -4.58
N HIS A 225 -1.82 14.79 -3.71
CA HIS A 225 -1.73 15.11 -2.29
C HIS A 225 -0.42 15.83 -1.91
N ASN A 226 0.32 16.38 -2.90
CA ASN A 226 1.63 17.03 -2.71
C ASN A 226 2.64 16.15 -1.93
N ALA A 227 2.56 14.85 -2.11
CA ALA A 227 3.26 13.88 -1.30
C ALA A 227 4.61 13.42 -1.89
N LEU A 228 4.91 13.74 -3.16
CA LEU A 228 6.15 13.34 -3.84
C LEU A 228 7.42 14.01 -3.28
N LYS A 229 7.28 15.16 -2.61
CA LYS A 229 8.41 15.95 -2.10
C LYS A 229 8.53 15.86 -0.59
N GLN A 230 8.59 14.64 -0.06
CA GLN A 230 8.86 14.46 1.37
C GLN A 230 10.38 14.53 1.62
N PRO A 231 10.82 15.24 2.69
CA PRO A 231 12.26 15.41 2.97
C PRO A 231 13.00 14.10 3.22
N GLY A 232 12.32 13.07 3.75
CA GLY A 232 12.86 11.74 4.00
C GLY A 232 12.95 10.86 2.75
N GLY A 233 12.53 11.38 1.57
CA GLY A 233 12.63 10.66 0.30
C GLY A 233 11.60 9.55 0.12
N ILE A 234 11.93 8.62 -0.79
CA ILE A 234 11.11 7.46 -1.15
C ILE A 234 11.86 6.19 -0.76
N VAL A 235 11.20 5.33 -0.02
CA VAL A 235 11.67 3.98 0.32
C VAL A 235 10.87 2.97 -0.48
N ILE A 236 11.55 2.12 -1.25
CA ILE A 236 10.93 1.06 -2.04
C ILE A 236 11.12 -0.28 -1.31
N THR A 237 10.08 -1.09 -1.24
CA THR A 237 10.06 -2.40 -0.58
C THR A 237 9.17 -3.39 -1.33
N GLY A 238 9.04 -4.62 -0.83
CA GLY A 238 8.28 -5.69 -1.47
C GLY A 238 9.14 -6.58 -2.36
N GLY A 239 8.62 -7.74 -2.74
CA GLY A 239 9.38 -8.71 -3.54
C GLY A 239 9.79 -8.20 -4.92
N THR A 240 8.95 -7.38 -5.55
CA THR A 240 9.22 -6.79 -6.88
C THR A 240 10.31 -5.71 -6.82
N SER A 241 10.56 -5.11 -5.66
CA SER A 241 11.64 -4.15 -5.48
C SER A 241 13.05 -4.75 -5.59
N LEU A 242 13.16 -6.07 -5.63
CA LEU A 242 14.44 -6.77 -5.84
C LEU A 242 14.87 -6.83 -7.31
N LEU A 243 14.04 -6.39 -8.25
CA LEU A 243 14.44 -6.25 -9.65
C LEU A 243 15.57 -5.23 -9.78
N GLN A 244 16.63 -5.61 -10.46
CA GLN A 244 17.78 -4.74 -10.67
C GLN A 244 17.39 -3.49 -11.47
N GLY A 245 17.91 -2.33 -11.07
CA GLY A 245 17.61 -1.06 -11.71
C GLY A 245 16.27 -0.44 -11.32
N ILE A 246 15.58 -0.95 -10.29
CA ILE A 246 14.29 -0.39 -9.83
C ILE A 246 14.44 1.02 -9.25
N ASP A 247 15.59 1.35 -8.70
CA ASP A 247 15.93 2.63 -8.10
C ASP A 247 16.21 3.74 -9.13
N SER A 248 16.30 3.39 -10.41
CA SER A 248 16.48 4.34 -11.52
C SER A 248 15.15 4.80 -12.14
N LEU A 249 14.05 4.14 -11.83
CA LEU A 249 12.70 4.48 -12.29
C LEU A 249 12.06 5.52 -11.37
#